data_d88e659453bd11d2d0f366b7c654e314
#
_entry.id   d88e659453bd11d2d0f366b7c654e314
#
_cell.length_a   1.000
_cell.length_b   1.000
_cell.length_c   1.000
_cell.angle_alpha   90.00
_cell.angle_beta   90.00
_cell.angle_gamma   90.00
#
_symmetry.space_group_name_H-M   'P 1'
#
loop_
_entity.id
_entity.type
_entity.pdbx_description
1 polymer ?
#
loop_
_entity_poly.entity_id
_entity_poly.type
_entity_poly.pdbx_seq_one_letter_code
_entity_poly.pdbx_strand_id
1 'polypeptide(L)'
;MNSNLKSFCIFIIYVFGAIACFAFFQFCYPYHLYYQEQNQLFLASWDYLTTYLEKPGWLACMAGDFLTQFYLYRFMGATILTLCILLAGHNIKCAVRKADIKGTWLPNLAAFVVMTLLVCFSFDYDYRLSSILAIAGGASVFCISTTILVSTRKLINKIEKMDENNPTLHRMGLPIWISTFSITISIFVCHWFFGYGVWIYGALVFIGSLENIMKAGCYYCLTTLVITFFLLMLCKRLYFCDFQTIYTYPGIGKLVKPQLDQERTLAVDCEYYFGNYNRVVNMVEKDKNPNQYMKFYHDLIMAQFRSQPASLKKYPNKDIGTFETLEANPSLLTIHALNELYWALDDMTFCERTAMLGNIYSPNCRNIRMVKRLAEINLVRGNYAATRKYLRILQKTFVWKRWADRIFASLGKNASAEEKAILQTYLDKRKNIRLEQQDNNNQFIKQVR
;
A
#
# COMPACT_ATOMS: atom_id res chain seq x y z
N MET A 1 6.49 10.07 42.26
CA MET A 1 5.30 9.88 41.40
C MET A 1 5.04 8.39 41.34
N ASN A 2 3.86 7.93 41.79
CA ASN A 2 3.48 6.51 41.83
C ASN A 2 3.65 5.82 40.46
N SER A 3 4.14 4.58 40.45
CA SER A 3 4.34 3.80 39.21
C SER A 3 3.05 3.69 38.37
N ASN A 4 1.90 3.61 39.04
CA ASN A 4 0.60 3.56 38.43
C ASN A 4 0.24 4.89 37.71
N LEU A 5 0.59 6.05 38.29
CA LEU A 5 0.35 7.35 37.67
C LEU A 5 1.22 7.54 36.41
N LYS A 6 2.50 7.11 36.44
CA LYS A 6 3.37 7.13 35.26
C LYS A 6 2.81 6.26 34.10
N SER A 7 2.36 5.05 34.43
CA SER A 7 1.78 4.14 33.42
C SER A 7 0.50 4.70 32.82
N PHE A 8 -0.33 5.35 33.63
CA PHE A 8 -1.56 5.99 33.20
C PHE A 8 -1.29 7.20 32.28
N CYS A 9 -0.34 8.07 32.65
CA CYS A 9 0.07 9.18 31.79
C CYS A 9 0.60 8.71 30.43
N ILE A 10 1.43 7.66 30.41
CA ILE A 10 1.94 7.08 29.16
C ILE A 10 0.78 6.53 28.32
N PHE A 11 -0.17 5.84 28.91
CA PHE A 11 -1.35 5.32 28.22
C PHE A 11 -2.16 6.44 27.57
N ILE A 12 -2.40 7.55 28.30
CA ILE A 12 -3.10 8.72 27.74
C ILE A 12 -2.37 9.29 26.53
N ILE A 13 -1.03 9.40 26.58
CA ILE A 13 -0.23 9.89 25.44
C ILE A 13 -0.40 9.01 24.22
N TYR A 14 -0.39 7.67 24.39
CA TYR A 14 -0.62 6.75 23.27
C TYR A 14 -2.03 6.89 22.68
N VAL A 15 -3.06 6.99 23.52
CA VAL A 15 -4.45 7.18 23.08
C VAL A 15 -4.62 8.50 22.34
N PHE A 16 -4.08 9.59 22.90
CA PHE A 16 -4.14 10.90 22.26
C PHE A 16 -3.38 10.92 20.94
N GLY A 17 -2.19 10.33 20.88
CA GLY A 17 -1.42 10.19 19.64
C GLY A 17 -2.15 9.37 18.57
N ALA A 18 -2.84 8.28 18.98
CA ALA A 18 -3.65 7.48 18.09
C ALA A 18 -4.85 8.25 17.51
N ILE A 19 -5.56 8.99 18.37
CA ILE A 19 -6.70 9.83 17.95
C ILE A 19 -6.21 10.94 17.01
N ALA A 20 -5.09 11.60 17.32
CA ALA A 20 -4.52 12.64 16.47
C ALA A 20 -4.07 12.09 15.11
N CYS A 21 -3.42 10.94 15.09
CA CYS A 21 -3.02 10.24 13.86
C CYS A 21 -4.26 9.88 13.01
N PHE A 22 -5.25 9.24 13.61
CA PHE A 22 -6.50 8.90 12.93
C PHE A 22 -7.20 10.15 12.38
N ALA A 23 -7.37 11.18 13.20
CA ALA A 23 -8.04 12.42 12.79
C ALA A 23 -7.31 13.12 11.64
N PHE A 24 -5.98 13.17 11.69
CA PHE A 24 -5.19 13.75 10.62
C PHE A 24 -5.39 13.00 9.29
N PHE A 25 -5.21 11.69 9.26
CA PHE A 25 -5.37 10.89 8.05
C PHE A 25 -6.83 10.77 7.59
N GLN A 26 -7.79 10.97 8.47
CA GLN A 26 -9.21 10.93 8.12
C GLN A 26 -9.74 12.26 7.55
N PHE A 27 -9.29 13.39 8.10
CA PHE A 27 -9.88 14.69 7.77
C PHE A 27 -8.95 15.61 6.99
N CYS A 28 -7.64 15.50 7.18
CA CYS A 28 -6.67 16.36 6.52
C CYS A 28 -5.96 15.68 5.35
N TYR A 29 -5.82 14.33 5.37
CA TYR A 29 -4.99 13.59 4.43
C TYR A 29 -5.61 12.25 3.98
N PRO A 30 -6.92 12.17 3.61
CA PRO A 30 -7.59 10.92 3.28
C PRO A 30 -7.36 10.45 1.84
N TYR A 31 -7.11 11.38 0.89
CA TYR A 31 -7.18 11.05 -0.54
C TYR A 31 -5.97 10.27 -1.04
N HIS A 32 -4.81 10.43 -0.40
CA HIS A 32 -3.66 9.58 -0.71
C HIS A 32 -3.94 8.09 -0.38
N LEU A 33 -4.76 7.80 0.65
CA LEU A 33 -5.18 6.43 0.97
C LEU A 33 -6.09 5.85 -0.12
N TYR A 34 -7.08 6.63 -0.59
CA TYR A 34 -7.91 6.24 -1.72
C TYR A 34 -7.08 6.03 -2.99
N TYR A 35 -6.11 6.90 -3.23
CA TYR A 35 -5.19 6.78 -4.37
C TYR A 35 -4.35 5.50 -4.29
N GLN A 36 -3.84 5.14 -3.12
CA GLN A 36 -3.11 3.89 -2.92
C GLN A 36 -3.99 2.66 -3.21
N GLU A 37 -5.26 2.66 -2.79
CA GLU A 37 -6.21 1.58 -3.12
C GLU A 37 -6.41 1.46 -4.63
N GLN A 38 -6.66 2.58 -5.31
CA GLN A 38 -6.91 2.58 -6.75
C GLN A 38 -5.74 2.06 -7.57
N ASN A 39 -4.51 2.23 -7.09
CA ASN A 39 -3.27 1.90 -7.78
C ASN A 39 -2.72 0.51 -7.45
N GLN A 40 -3.52 -0.32 -6.81
CA GLN A 40 -3.14 -1.70 -6.54
C GLN A 40 -4.31 -2.65 -6.85
N LEU A 41 -4.00 -3.93 -6.95
CA LEU A 41 -4.99 -4.99 -7.16
C LEU A 41 -4.59 -6.19 -6.31
N PHE A 42 -5.44 -6.56 -5.36
CA PHE A 42 -5.31 -7.78 -4.57
C PHE A 42 -6.39 -8.78 -4.97
N LEU A 43 -6.00 -10.02 -5.29
CA LEU A 43 -6.90 -11.07 -5.70
C LEU A 43 -6.91 -12.22 -4.69
N ALA A 44 -8.09 -12.62 -4.23
CA ALA A 44 -8.29 -13.78 -3.40
C ALA A 44 -8.32 -15.06 -4.25
N SER A 45 -7.19 -15.42 -4.87
CA SER A 45 -7.05 -16.67 -5.62
C SER A 45 -5.70 -17.30 -5.34
N TRP A 46 -5.64 -18.63 -5.29
CA TRP A 46 -4.42 -19.36 -4.96
C TRP A 46 -3.26 -19.00 -5.89
N ASP A 47 -3.50 -19.02 -7.21
CA ASP A 47 -2.49 -18.68 -8.21
C ASP A 47 -1.89 -17.27 -8.01
N TYR A 48 -2.70 -16.34 -7.49
CA TYR A 48 -2.21 -15.00 -7.19
C TYR A 48 -1.42 -14.97 -5.87
N LEU A 49 -1.89 -15.66 -4.84
CA LEU A 49 -1.22 -15.69 -3.53
C LEU A 49 0.15 -16.38 -3.63
N THR A 50 0.29 -17.40 -4.48
CA THR A 50 1.60 -18.06 -4.69
C THR A 50 2.65 -17.10 -5.27
N THR A 51 2.26 -16.08 -6.04
CA THR A 51 3.21 -15.09 -6.58
C THR A 51 3.90 -14.26 -5.49
N TYR A 52 3.30 -14.16 -4.29
CA TYR A 52 3.97 -13.52 -3.15
C TYR A 52 5.05 -14.41 -2.55
N LEU A 53 4.81 -15.74 -2.48
CA LEU A 53 5.73 -16.70 -1.85
C LEU A 53 7.09 -16.78 -2.55
N GLU A 54 7.18 -16.33 -3.79
CA GLU A 54 8.44 -16.32 -4.56
C GLU A 54 9.43 -15.23 -4.10
N LYS A 55 8.99 -14.32 -3.24
CA LYS A 55 9.76 -13.11 -2.90
C LYS A 55 9.97 -12.96 -1.39
N PRO A 56 11.14 -12.48 -0.96
CA PRO A 56 11.36 -12.13 0.45
C PRO A 56 10.39 -11.03 0.89
N GLY A 57 9.91 -11.11 2.13
CA GLY A 57 8.92 -10.17 2.66
C GLY A 57 7.48 -10.44 2.21
N TRP A 58 7.23 -11.64 1.68
CA TRP A 58 5.95 -12.02 1.12
C TRP A 58 4.76 -11.80 2.06
N LEU A 59 4.93 -12.09 3.35
CA LEU A 59 3.83 -11.94 4.32
C LEU A 59 3.48 -10.48 4.55
N ALA A 60 4.49 -9.61 4.71
CA ALA A 60 4.27 -8.18 4.87
C ALA A 60 3.64 -7.56 3.61
N CYS A 61 4.09 -7.96 2.43
CA CYS A 61 3.53 -7.50 1.15
C CYS A 61 2.09 -7.99 0.97
N MET A 62 1.84 -9.28 1.18
CA MET A 62 0.50 -9.87 1.05
C MET A 62 -0.49 -9.24 2.04
N ALA A 63 -0.10 -9.11 3.31
CA ALA A 63 -0.96 -8.51 4.33
C ALA A 63 -1.18 -7.01 4.08
N GLY A 64 -0.14 -6.29 3.63
CA GLY A 64 -0.23 -4.89 3.25
C GLY A 64 -1.21 -4.66 2.10
N ASP A 65 -1.04 -5.38 1.01
CA ASP A 65 -1.92 -5.27 -0.17
C ASP A 65 -3.35 -5.73 0.14
N PHE A 66 -3.51 -6.77 0.98
CA PHE A 66 -4.81 -7.20 1.48
C PHE A 66 -5.53 -6.11 2.27
N LEU A 67 -4.84 -5.45 3.19
CA LEU A 67 -5.45 -4.42 4.04
C LEU A 67 -5.71 -3.13 3.26
N THR A 68 -4.85 -2.75 2.32
CA THR A 68 -4.98 -1.52 1.55
C THR A 68 -6.24 -1.51 0.67
N GLN A 69 -6.75 -2.65 0.19
CA GLN A 69 -7.99 -2.69 -0.58
C GLN A 69 -9.21 -2.15 0.20
N PHE A 70 -9.18 -2.17 1.55
CA PHE A 70 -10.25 -1.62 2.38
C PHE A 70 -10.18 -0.10 2.54
N TYR A 71 -9.16 0.57 2.01
CA TYR A 71 -9.08 2.03 2.02
C TYR A 71 -10.21 2.70 1.22
N LEU A 72 -10.86 1.98 0.32
CA LEU A 72 -12.06 2.47 -0.37
C LEU A 72 -13.19 2.85 0.59
N TYR A 73 -13.29 2.18 1.73
CA TYR A 73 -14.36 2.45 2.69
C TYR A 73 -14.02 3.64 3.59
N ARG A 74 -15.00 4.54 3.74
CA ARG A 74 -14.87 5.70 4.62
C ARG A 74 -14.43 5.26 6.03
N PHE A 75 -13.47 5.96 6.61
CA PHE A 75 -12.84 5.71 7.91
C PHE A 75 -11.91 4.47 7.98
N MET A 76 -12.06 3.49 7.11
CA MET A 76 -11.26 2.25 7.19
C MET A 76 -9.78 2.50 6.91
N GLY A 77 -9.43 3.33 5.92
CA GLY A 77 -8.04 3.62 5.58
C GLY A 77 -7.26 4.22 6.76
N ALA A 78 -7.78 5.29 7.35
CA ALA A 78 -7.16 5.94 8.52
C ALA A 78 -7.12 5.00 9.74
N THR A 79 -8.16 4.19 9.97
CA THR A 79 -8.21 3.21 11.05
C THR A 79 -7.13 2.15 10.88
N ILE A 80 -7.04 1.51 9.71
CA ILE A 80 -6.06 0.47 9.42
C ILE A 80 -4.64 1.02 9.55
N LEU A 81 -4.36 2.18 8.96
CA LEU A 81 -3.06 2.82 9.03
C LEU A 81 -2.66 3.09 10.50
N THR A 82 -3.55 3.71 11.27
CA THR A 82 -3.31 4.01 12.68
C THR A 82 -3.07 2.75 13.50
N LEU A 83 -3.87 1.70 13.30
CA LEU A 83 -3.70 0.42 14.01
C LEU A 83 -2.37 -0.26 13.65
N CYS A 84 -1.95 -0.23 12.39
CA CYS A 84 -0.66 -0.79 11.97
C CYS A 84 0.52 -0.01 12.57
N ILE A 85 0.44 1.32 12.65
CA ILE A 85 1.46 2.16 13.32
C ILE A 85 1.52 1.84 14.81
N LEU A 86 0.38 1.72 15.48
CA LEU A 86 0.32 1.34 16.90
C LEU A 86 0.89 -0.05 17.15
N LEU A 87 0.58 -1.01 16.27
CA LEU A 87 1.13 -2.36 16.34
C LEU A 87 2.65 -2.35 16.21
N ALA A 88 3.20 -1.60 15.25
CA ALA A 88 4.64 -1.45 15.09
C ALA A 88 5.28 -0.84 16.34
N GLY A 89 4.72 0.24 16.88
CA GLY A 89 5.18 0.87 18.11
C GLY A 89 5.13 -0.07 19.32
N HIS A 90 4.03 -0.83 19.47
CA HIS A 90 3.89 -1.82 20.54
C HIS A 90 4.96 -2.91 20.45
N ASN A 91 5.19 -3.46 19.25
CA ASN A 91 6.18 -4.52 19.02
C ASN A 91 7.60 -4.01 19.29
N ILE A 92 7.94 -2.79 18.88
CA ILE A 92 9.22 -2.15 19.21
C ILE A 92 9.38 -1.97 20.71
N LYS A 93 8.34 -1.48 21.40
CA LYS A 93 8.37 -1.35 22.88
C LYS A 93 8.65 -2.69 23.57
N CYS A 94 7.97 -3.76 23.13
CA CYS A 94 8.18 -5.10 23.64
C CYS A 94 9.60 -5.60 23.35
N ALA A 95 10.10 -5.36 22.14
CA ALA A 95 11.42 -5.77 21.72
C ALA A 95 12.52 -5.07 22.53
N VAL A 96 12.44 -3.74 22.71
CA VAL A 96 13.41 -2.97 23.51
C VAL A 96 13.39 -3.39 24.98
N ARG A 97 12.22 -3.73 25.53
CA ARG A 97 12.13 -4.30 26.88
C ARG A 97 12.86 -5.67 27.00
N LYS A 98 12.72 -6.51 26.00
CA LYS A 98 13.36 -7.84 25.96
C LYS A 98 14.86 -7.78 25.69
N ALA A 99 15.33 -6.71 25.04
CA ALA A 99 16.76 -6.45 24.87
C ALA A 99 17.46 -6.06 26.19
N ASP A 100 16.70 -5.96 27.31
CA ASP A 100 17.19 -5.67 28.68
C ASP A 100 18.02 -4.39 28.77
N ILE A 101 17.64 -3.38 27.99
CA ILE A 101 18.29 -2.09 27.98
C ILE A 101 17.94 -1.32 29.26
N LYS A 102 18.95 -0.80 29.94
CA LYS A 102 18.78 -0.02 31.18
C LYS A 102 17.95 1.25 30.91
N GLY A 103 16.87 1.40 31.67
CA GLY A 103 16.02 2.59 31.63
C GLY A 103 14.55 2.27 31.39
N THR A 104 13.70 2.56 32.36
CA THR A 104 12.25 2.28 32.32
C THR A 104 11.49 3.12 31.30
N TRP A 105 12.05 4.25 30.86
CA TRP A 105 11.45 5.18 29.90
C TRP A 105 11.83 4.88 28.44
N LEU A 106 13.00 4.25 28.22
CA LEU A 106 13.58 4.04 26.88
C LEU A 106 12.70 3.20 25.94
N PRO A 107 12.02 2.11 26.38
CA PRO A 107 11.11 1.37 25.51
C PRO A 107 9.93 2.20 25.01
N ASN A 108 9.42 3.13 25.84
CA ASN A 108 8.33 4.00 25.43
C ASN A 108 8.82 5.09 24.47
N LEU A 109 10.00 5.65 24.72
CA LEU A 109 10.61 6.63 23.81
C LEU A 109 10.88 6.01 22.43
N ALA A 110 11.50 4.82 22.38
CA ALA A 110 11.77 4.12 21.13
C ALA A 110 10.49 3.86 20.34
N ALA A 111 9.43 3.39 21.00
CA ALA A 111 8.15 3.20 20.37
C ALA A 111 7.56 4.51 19.83
N PHE A 112 7.63 5.59 20.61
CA PHE A 112 7.13 6.90 20.19
C PHE A 112 7.89 7.44 18.98
N VAL A 113 9.23 7.36 19.00
CA VAL A 113 10.08 7.77 17.87
C VAL A 113 9.73 6.99 16.60
N VAL A 114 9.61 5.65 16.70
CA VAL A 114 9.27 4.82 15.55
C VAL A 114 7.87 5.16 15.03
N MET A 115 6.87 5.30 15.89
CA MET A 115 5.52 5.70 15.46
C MET A 115 5.51 7.05 14.75
N THR A 116 6.23 8.05 15.30
CA THR A 116 6.35 9.37 14.67
C THR A 116 7.02 9.29 13.30
N LEU A 117 8.10 8.50 13.16
CA LEU A 117 8.76 8.28 11.87
C LEU A 117 7.83 7.60 10.87
N LEU A 118 7.04 6.61 11.30
CA LEU A 118 6.08 5.93 10.43
C LEU A 118 4.96 6.87 9.98
N VAL A 119 4.48 7.76 10.83
CA VAL A 119 3.54 8.82 10.45
C VAL A 119 4.18 9.75 9.41
N CYS A 120 5.42 10.18 9.61
CA CYS A 120 6.13 11.04 8.66
C CYS A 120 6.37 10.34 7.31
N PHE A 121 6.71 9.04 7.30
CA PHE A 121 6.84 8.27 6.07
C PHE A 121 5.50 8.10 5.35
N SER A 122 4.40 8.00 6.09
CA SER A 122 3.05 7.88 5.53
C SER A 122 2.54 9.16 4.85
N PHE A 123 3.28 10.27 4.88
CA PHE A 123 2.99 11.46 4.07
C PHE A 123 3.44 11.28 2.61
N ASP A 124 4.30 10.32 2.33
CA ASP A 124 4.65 9.92 0.97
C ASP A 124 3.58 8.98 0.42
N TYR A 125 2.92 9.38 -0.67
CA TYR A 125 1.86 8.59 -1.29
C TYR A 125 2.34 7.27 -1.92
N ASP A 126 3.66 7.13 -2.13
CA ASP A 126 4.28 5.87 -2.57
C ASP A 126 4.64 4.94 -1.42
N TYR A 127 4.56 5.42 -0.16
CA TYR A 127 4.89 4.63 1.01
C TYR A 127 3.78 3.65 1.37
N ARG A 128 4.07 2.35 1.25
CA ARG A 128 3.08 1.29 1.39
C ARG A 128 2.89 0.81 2.82
N LEU A 129 1.68 0.36 3.12
CA LEU A 129 1.33 -0.28 4.39
C LEU A 129 2.20 -1.52 4.69
N SER A 130 2.61 -2.27 3.66
CA SER A 130 3.52 -3.41 3.80
C SER A 130 4.84 -3.05 4.47
N SER A 131 5.31 -1.81 4.30
CA SER A 131 6.51 -1.29 4.96
C SER A 131 6.35 -1.19 6.47
N ILE A 132 5.21 -0.72 6.94
CA ILE A 132 4.88 -0.65 8.37
C ILE A 132 4.79 -2.05 8.96
N LEU A 133 4.14 -2.98 8.24
CA LEU A 133 4.01 -4.37 8.65
C LEU A 133 5.36 -5.11 8.68
N ALA A 134 6.27 -4.78 7.77
CA ALA A 134 7.63 -5.33 7.77
C ALA A 134 8.40 -4.92 9.05
N ILE A 135 8.32 -3.64 9.45
CA ILE A 135 8.92 -3.14 10.70
C ILE A 135 8.29 -3.83 11.92
N ALA A 136 6.96 -3.88 11.97
CA ALA A 136 6.24 -4.57 13.05
C ALA A 136 6.62 -6.05 13.14
N GLY A 137 6.74 -6.73 11.98
CA GLY A 137 7.12 -8.13 11.88
C GLY A 137 8.54 -8.40 12.34
N GLY A 138 9.50 -7.56 11.94
CA GLY A 138 10.89 -7.67 12.38
C GLY A 138 11.02 -7.58 13.91
N ALA A 139 10.34 -6.63 14.53
CA ALA A 139 10.28 -6.52 15.99
C ALA A 139 9.58 -7.72 16.66
N SER A 140 8.53 -8.26 16.02
CA SER A 140 7.83 -9.46 16.52
C SER A 140 8.73 -10.68 16.51
N VAL A 141 9.46 -10.92 15.41
CA VAL A 141 10.42 -12.02 15.30
C VAL A 141 11.49 -11.92 16.39
N PHE A 142 12.00 -10.71 16.66
CA PHE A 142 12.93 -10.49 17.76
C PHE A 142 12.32 -10.87 19.11
N CYS A 143 11.09 -10.46 19.39
CA CYS A 143 10.38 -10.81 20.62
C CYS A 143 10.21 -12.34 20.78
N ILE A 144 9.90 -13.04 19.69
CA ILE A 144 9.71 -14.48 19.70
C ILE A 144 11.07 -15.20 19.91
N SER A 145 12.09 -14.82 19.14
CA SER A 145 13.42 -15.43 19.23
C SER A 145 14.05 -15.27 20.62
N THR A 146 13.94 -14.09 21.22
CA THR A 146 14.42 -13.84 22.59
C THR A 146 13.66 -14.66 23.63
N THR A 147 12.35 -14.86 23.46
CA THR A 147 11.56 -15.72 24.37
C THR A 147 12.00 -17.17 24.27
N ILE A 148 12.22 -17.68 23.06
CA ILE A 148 12.72 -19.04 22.82
C ILE A 148 14.10 -19.21 23.46
N LEU A 149 15.02 -18.27 23.22
CA LEU A 149 16.38 -18.30 23.79
C LEU A 149 16.36 -18.33 25.32
N VAL A 150 15.57 -17.51 25.98
CA VAL A 150 15.43 -17.47 27.44
C VAL A 150 14.86 -18.80 27.97
N SER A 151 13.85 -19.34 27.29
CA SER A 151 13.23 -20.63 27.68
C SER A 151 14.21 -21.80 27.54
N THR A 152 14.94 -21.84 26.41
CA THR A 152 15.97 -22.88 26.17
C THR A 152 17.10 -22.80 27.20
N ARG A 153 17.57 -21.57 27.51
CA ARG A 153 18.60 -21.39 28.55
C ARG A 153 18.14 -21.88 29.94
N LYS A 154 16.89 -21.61 30.31
CA LYS A 154 16.30 -22.13 31.55
C LYS A 154 16.25 -23.64 31.58
N LEU A 155 15.90 -24.27 30.45
CA LEU A 155 15.86 -25.73 30.32
C LEU A 155 17.27 -26.33 30.46
N ILE A 156 18.27 -25.78 29.78
CA ILE A 156 19.66 -26.20 29.86
C ILE A 156 20.17 -26.12 31.31
N ASN A 157 19.95 -24.96 31.97
CA ASN A 157 20.36 -24.80 33.36
C ASN A 157 19.66 -25.77 34.32
N LYS A 158 18.44 -26.21 34.00
CA LYS A 158 17.74 -27.28 34.78
C LYS A 158 18.35 -28.65 34.56
N ILE A 159 18.73 -28.99 33.32
CA ILE A 159 19.38 -30.23 32.97
C ILE A 159 20.79 -30.30 33.60
N GLU A 160 21.58 -29.21 33.52
CA GLU A 160 22.92 -29.13 34.12
C GLU A 160 22.90 -29.31 35.64
N LYS A 161 21.85 -28.86 36.33
CA LYS A 161 21.66 -29.10 37.76
C LYS A 161 21.31 -30.54 38.13
N MET A 162 20.84 -31.33 37.16
CA MET A 162 20.49 -32.72 37.34
C MET A 162 21.67 -33.69 37.04
N ASP A 163 22.71 -33.21 36.34
CA ASP A 163 23.88 -34.00 35.94
C ASP A 163 25.15 -33.43 36.59
N GLU A 164 25.34 -33.79 37.88
CA GLU A 164 26.48 -33.31 38.70
C GLU A 164 27.84 -33.90 38.30
N ASN A 165 27.89 -34.89 37.38
CA ASN A 165 29.08 -35.73 37.16
C ASN A 165 30.02 -35.25 36.05
N ASN A 166 29.69 -34.25 35.20
CA ASN A 166 30.58 -33.76 34.13
C ASN A 166 30.52 -32.23 33.91
N PRO A 167 31.25 -31.42 34.73
CA PRO A 167 31.05 -30.00 34.73
C PRO A 167 31.84 -29.20 33.67
N THR A 168 32.77 -29.74 32.93
CA THR A 168 33.82 -28.92 32.29
C THR A 168 33.71 -28.71 30.77
N LEU A 169 33.09 -29.60 30.02
CA LEU A 169 33.04 -29.49 28.55
C LEU A 169 31.74 -28.86 28.02
N HIS A 170 30.65 -28.98 28.77
CA HIS A 170 29.35 -28.48 28.35
C HIS A 170 29.06 -27.02 28.71
N ARG A 171 29.75 -26.45 29.70
CA ARG A 171 29.40 -25.14 30.29
C ARG A 171 29.58 -23.92 29.34
N MET A 172 30.49 -24.01 28.37
CA MET A 172 30.79 -22.81 27.54
C MET A 172 30.34 -22.91 26.08
N GLY A 173 30.27 -24.11 25.50
CA GLY A 173 30.02 -24.27 24.06
C GLY A 173 28.53 -24.34 23.67
N LEU A 174 27.76 -25.16 24.34
CA LEU A 174 26.37 -25.47 23.95
C LEU A 174 25.43 -24.25 23.94
N PRO A 175 25.42 -23.38 24.97
CA PRO A 175 24.55 -22.18 24.95
C PRO A 175 24.88 -21.19 23.81
N ILE A 176 26.15 -21.15 23.39
CA ILE A 176 26.61 -20.29 22.31
C ILE A 176 26.08 -20.78 20.96
N TRP A 177 26.29 -22.09 20.72
CA TRP A 177 25.82 -22.71 19.47
C TRP A 177 24.31 -22.58 19.31
N ILE A 178 23.55 -22.81 20.38
CA ILE A 178 22.08 -22.70 20.37
C ILE A 178 21.66 -21.23 20.10
N SER A 179 22.30 -20.25 20.74
CA SER A 179 21.97 -18.83 20.53
C SER A 179 22.32 -18.38 19.13
N THR A 180 23.50 -18.74 18.61
CA THR A 180 23.93 -18.42 17.25
C THR A 180 23.02 -19.06 16.21
N PHE A 181 22.68 -20.33 16.38
CA PHE A 181 21.77 -21.07 15.49
C PHE A 181 20.35 -20.45 15.51
N SER A 182 19.82 -20.12 16.68
CA SER A 182 18.53 -19.48 16.83
C SER A 182 18.49 -18.10 16.16
N ILE A 183 19.53 -17.27 16.32
CA ILE A 183 19.63 -15.95 15.67
C ILE A 183 19.72 -16.13 14.16
N THR A 184 20.53 -17.07 13.67
CA THR A 184 20.67 -17.34 12.24
C THR A 184 19.33 -17.72 11.61
N ILE A 185 18.61 -18.69 12.19
CA ILE A 185 17.28 -19.08 11.72
C ILE A 185 16.34 -17.88 11.76
N SER A 186 16.34 -17.12 12.84
CA SER A 186 15.45 -15.96 13.00
C SER A 186 15.72 -14.87 11.96
N ILE A 187 16.98 -14.67 11.54
CA ILE A 187 17.33 -13.73 10.46
C ILE A 187 16.75 -14.22 9.14
N PHE A 188 16.92 -15.49 8.78
CA PHE A 188 16.35 -16.03 7.54
C PHE A 188 14.83 -16.03 7.56
N VAL A 189 14.19 -16.42 8.64
CA VAL A 189 12.74 -16.36 8.82
C VAL A 189 12.26 -14.92 8.70
N CYS A 190 12.90 -13.98 9.39
CA CYS A 190 12.53 -12.57 9.32
C CYS A 190 12.68 -12.01 7.90
N HIS A 191 13.77 -12.32 7.20
CA HIS A 191 14.00 -11.92 5.84
C HIS A 191 12.93 -12.49 4.90
N TRP A 192 12.64 -13.77 5.00
CA TRP A 192 11.67 -14.44 4.15
C TRP A 192 10.23 -13.89 4.32
N PHE A 193 9.78 -13.73 5.58
CA PHE A 193 8.41 -13.29 5.88
C PHE A 193 8.24 -11.76 5.83
N PHE A 194 9.25 -10.99 6.25
CA PHE A 194 9.14 -9.54 6.48
C PHE A 194 10.16 -8.72 5.70
N GLY A 195 10.97 -9.34 4.86
CA GLY A 195 11.90 -8.65 3.98
C GLY A 195 12.87 -7.76 4.75
N TYR A 196 12.84 -6.45 4.48
CA TYR A 196 13.75 -5.53 5.14
C TYR A 196 13.45 -5.31 6.65
N GLY A 197 12.37 -5.83 7.19
CA GLY A 197 12.14 -5.95 8.64
C GLY A 197 13.29 -6.68 9.35
N VAL A 198 14.09 -7.46 8.60
CA VAL A 198 15.34 -8.07 9.09
C VAL A 198 16.33 -7.04 9.64
N TRP A 199 16.35 -5.80 9.12
CA TRP A 199 17.21 -4.73 9.62
C TRP A 199 16.80 -4.27 11.00
N ILE A 200 15.49 -4.21 11.28
CA ILE A 200 14.96 -3.91 12.62
C ILE A 200 15.33 -5.04 13.58
N TYR A 201 15.17 -6.29 13.16
CA TYR A 201 15.60 -7.46 13.94
C TYR A 201 17.11 -7.37 14.25
N GLY A 202 17.95 -7.15 13.25
CA GLY A 202 19.40 -7.02 13.40
C GLY A 202 19.82 -5.85 14.29
N ALA A 203 19.19 -4.70 14.17
CA ALA A 203 19.45 -3.55 15.02
C ALA A 203 19.14 -3.86 16.50
N LEU A 204 18.02 -4.56 16.78
CA LEU A 204 17.64 -4.96 18.12
C LEU A 204 18.62 -6.00 18.70
N VAL A 205 19.07 -6.98 17.90
CA VAL A 205 20.11 -7.96 18.29
C VAL A 205 21.42 -7.23 18.60
N PHE A 206 21.81 -6.26 17.75
CA PHE A 206 23.03 -5.48 17.95
C PHE A 206 22.99 -4.69 19.26
N ILE A 207 21.92 -3.95 19.50
CA ILE A 207 21.75 -3.16 20.73
C ILE A 207 21.75 -4.06 21.98
N GLY A 208 20.99 -5.14 21.96
CA GLY A 208 20.93 -6.10 23.07
C GLY A 208 22.28 -6.78 23.34
N SER A 209 23.04 -7.10 22.27
CA SER A 209 24.38 -7.68 22.40
C SER A 209 25.40 -6.70 22.98
N LEU A 210 25.37 -5.41 22.55
CA LEU A 210 26.21 -4.37 23.11
C LEU A 210 25.98 -4.19 24.62
N GLU A 211 24.72 -4.14 25.05
CA GLU A 211 24.36 -4.02 26.46
C GLU A 211 24.93 -5.21 27.28
N ASN A 212 24.85 -6.42 26.75
CA ASN A 212 25.41 -7.61 27.38
C ASN A 212 26.94 -7.63 27.42
N ILE A 213 27.63 -7.14 26.39
CA ILE A 213 29.08 -6.95 26.38
C ILE A 213 29.49 -5.98 27.48
N MET A 214 28.78 -4.86 27.60
CA MET A 214 29.06 -3.84 28.61
C MET A 214 28.80 -4.34 30.04
N LYS A 215 27.81 -5.20 30.24
CA LYS A 215 27.45 -5.77 31.55
C LYS A 215 28.34 -6.93 32.01
N ALA A 216 28.75 -7.80 31.10
CA ALA A 216 29.31 -9.10 31.43
C ALA A 216 30.73 -9.34 30.88
N GLY A 217 31.30 -8.40 30.10
CA GLY A 217 32.61 -8.60 29.45
C GLY A 217 32.64 -9.82 28.50
N CYS A 218 31.53 -10.20 27.95
CA CYS A 218 31.30 -11.49 27.31
C CYS A 218 31.69 -11.45 25.83
N TYR A 219 32.87 -12.00 25.48
CA TYR A 219 33.37 -12.10 24.10
C TYR A 219 32.41 -12.83 23.16
N TYR A 220 31.50 -13.64 23.67
CA TYR A 220 30.48 -14.35 22.87
C TYR A 220 29.49 -13.46 22.17
N CYS A 221 29.24 -12.27 22.74
CA CYS A 221 28.38 -11.28 22.10
C CYS A 221 29.06 -10.67 20.87
N LEU A 222 30.40 -10.62 20.84
CA LEU A 222 31.12 -10.14 19.68
C LEU A 222 30.96 -11.09 18.48
N THR A 223 31.03 -12.40 18.70
CA THR A 223 30.83 -13.39 17.63
C THR A 223 29.42 -13.34 17.07
N THR A 224 28.39 -13.19 17.94
CA THR A 224 26.99 -13.02 17.47
C THR A 224 26.81 -11.75 16.67
N LEU A 225 27.47 -10.64 17.04
CA LEU A 225 27.44 -9.39 16.30
C LEU A 225 28.07 -9.55 14.90
N VAL A 226 29.24 -10.17 14.81
CA VAL A 226 29.94 -10.41 13.54
C VAL A 226 29.08 -11.29 12.63
N ILE A 227 28.56 -12.39 13.14
CA ILE A 227 27.71 -13.32 12.38
C ILE A 227 26.43 -12.59 11.92
N THR A 228 25.78 -11.85 12.82
CA THR A 228 24.58 -11.06 12.47
C THR A 228 24.86 -10.08 11.36
N PHE A 229 26.00 -9.36 11.43
CA PHE A 229 26.42 -8.42 10.39
C PHE A 229 26.61 -9.12 9.03
N PHE A 230 27.34 -10.25 9.01
CA PHE A 230 27.55 -11.00 7.75
C PHE A 230 26.24 -11.52 7.17
N LEU A 231 25.34 -12.06 8.01
CA LEU A 231 24.02 -12.54 7.56
C LEU A 231 23.15 -11.43 7.04
N LEU A 232 23.17 -10.25 7.66
CA LEU A 232 22.48 -9.08 7.16
C LEU A 232 23.03 -8.61 5.81
N MET A 233 24.35 -8.62 5.64
CA MET A 233 24.98 -8.31 4.35
C MET A 233 24.63 -9.33 3.28
N LEU A 234 24.56 -10.62 3.63
CA LEU A 234 24.10 -11.68 2.74
C LEU A 234 22.63 -11.44 2.32
N CYS A 235 21.75 -11.17 3.28
CA CYS A 235 20.35 -10.82 3.00
C CYS A 235 20.25 -9.60 2.09
N LYS A 236 21.08 -8.56 2.33
CA LYS A 236 21.14 -7.40 1.46
C LYS A 236 21.51 -7.80 0.02
N ARG A 237 22.51 -8.64 -0.16
CA ARG A 237 22.93 -9.07 -1.48
C ARG A 237 21.87 -9.90 -2.19
N LEU A 238 21.26 -10.86 -1.51
CA LEU A 238 20.14 -11.65 -2.03
C LEU A 238 18.94 -10.76 -2.40
N TYR A 239 18.68 -9.75 -1.58
CA TYR A 239 17.60 -8.80 -1.79
C TYR A 239 17.82 -7.89 -3.01
N PHE A 240 19.03 -7.39 -3.25
CA PHE A 240 19.33 -6.49 -4.37
C PHE A 240 19.62 -7.21 -5.69
N CYS A 241 19.99 -8.48 -5.69
CA CYS A 241 20.23 -9.21 -6.93
C CYS A 241 18.97 -9.48 -7.74
N ASP A 242 17.82 -9.63 -7.08
CA ASP A 242 16.55 -9.96 -7.75
C ASP A 242 15.69 -8.71 -8.11
N PHE A 243 16.08 -7.51 -7.68
CA PHE A 243 15.19 -6.35 -7.62
C PHE A 243 15.51 -5.19 -8.57
N GLN A 244 16.38 -5.37 -9.54
CA GLN A 244 16.57 -4.35 -10.59
C GLN A 244 15.42 -4.26 -11.60
N THR A 245 14.45 -5.14 -11.52
CA THR A 245 13.33 -5.18 -12.48
C THR A 245 11.98 -4.98 -11.79
N ILE A 246 11.43 -3.76 -11.90
CA ILE A 246 9.98 -3.46 -12.00
C ILE A 246 9.19 -3.40 -10.69
N TYR A 247 9.68 -3.84 -9.53
CA TYR A 247 8.86 -3.83 -8.32
C TYR A 247 9.35 -2.77 -7.34
N THR A 248 8.51 -1.76 -7.11
CA THR A 248 8.64 -0.89 -5.93
C THR A 248 8.48 -1.75 -4.69
N TYR A 249 9.58 -2.24 -4.21
CA TYR A 249 9.62 -2.97 -2.95
C TYR A 249 9.34 -2.00 -1.81
N PRO A 250 8.63 -2.43 -0.75
CA PRO A 250 8.45 -1.58 0.42
C PRO A 250 9.82 -1.21 0.97
N GLY A 251 10.28 -0.02 0.64
CA GLY A 251 11.55 0.53 1.10
C GLY A 251 11.41 1.25 2.43
N ILE A 252 12.55 1.68 2.97
CA ILE A 252 12.54 2.65 4.06
C ILE A 252 11.94 3.93 3.49
N GLY A 253 10.87 4.44 4.13
CA GLY A 253 10.17 5.64 3.67
C GLY A 253 11.07 6.87 3.61
N LYS A 254 10.73 7.79 2.74
CA LYS A 254 11.37 9.10 2.70
C LYS A 254 10.71 10.02 3.73
N LEU A 255 11.50 10.79 4.45
CA LEU A 255 10.97 11.85 5.30
C LEU A 255 10.52 13.00 4.41
N VAL A 256 9.23 13.08 4.17
CA VAL A 256 8.61 14.17 3.41
C VAL A 256 7.68 14.98 4.32
N LYS A 257 7.54 16.24 4.01
CA LYS A 257 6.50 17.07 4.64
C LYS A 257 5.13 16.69 4.05
N PRO A 258 4.02 16.89 4.79
CA PRO A 258 2.69 16.69 4.23
C PRO A 258 2.51 17.51 2.94
N GLN A 259 2.22 16.84 1.84
CA GLN A 259 2.09 17.45 0.50
C GLN A 259 0.63 17.84 0.28
N LEU A 260 0.19 18.91 0.95
CA LEU A 260 -1.20 19.36 0.93
C LEU A 260 -1.68 19.77 -0.48
N ASP A 261 -0.79 20.29 -1.33
CA ASP A 261 -1.13 20.65 -2.72
C ASP A 261 -1.41 19.39 -3.55
N GLN A 262 -0.64 18.34 -3.33
CA GLN A 262 -0.87 17.06 -3.99
C GLN A 262 -2.13 16.37 -3.46
N GLU A 263 -2.37 16.43 -2.15
CA GLU A 263 -3.59 15.92 -1.53
C GLU A 263 -4.85 16.59 -2.11
N ARG A 264 -4.81 17.91 -2.36
CA ARG A 264 -5.92 18.63 -3.05
C ARG A 264 -6.13 18.12 -4.48
N THR A 265 -5.05 17.84 -5.20
CA THR A 265 -5.12 17.26 -6.55
C THR A 265 -5.72 15.85 -6.53
N LEU A 266 -5.25 15.00 -5.60
CA LEU A 266 -5.80 13.66 -5.41
C LEU A 266 -7.28 13.70 -4.98
N ALA A 267 -7.66 14.71 -4.19
CA ALA A 267 -9.03 14.89 -3.77
C ALA A 267 -9.96 15.09 -4.96
N VAL A 268 -9.57 15.95 -5.90
CA VAL A 268 -10.37 16.23 -7.10
C VAL A 268 -10.44 14.99 -8.01
N ASP A 269 -9.34 14.28 -8.23
CA ASP A 269 -9.30 13.03 -9.02
C ASP A 269 -10.17 11.94 -8.40
N CYS A 270 -10.04 11.69 -7.09
CA CYS A 270 -10.82 10.67 -6.40
C CYS A 270 -12.32 11.00 -6.37
N GLU A 271 -12.68 12.25 -6.06
CA GLU A 271 -14.10 12.65 -6.01
C GLU A 271 -14.73 12.60 -7.40
N TYR A 272 -13.99 12.94 -8.47
CA TYR A 272 -14.44 12.74 -9.84
C TYR A 272 -14.66 11.27 -10.15
N TYR A 273 -13.71 10.41 -9.81
CA TYR A 273 -13.82 8.96 -10.00
C TYR A 273 -15.02 8.33 -9.26
N PHE A 274 -15.35 8.86 -8.07
CA PHE A 274 -16.53 8.44 -7.32
C PHE A 274 -17.85 9.04 -7.82
N GLY A 275 -17.81 9.92 -8.83
CA GLY A 275 -19.00 10.56 -9.40
C GLY A 275 -19.54 11.73 -8.56
N ASN A 276 -18.77 12.24 -7.60
CA ASN A 276 -19.16 13.34 -6.71
C ASN A 276 -18.90 14.72 -7.38
N TYR A 277 -19.39 14.92 -8.59
CA TYR A 277 -19.09 16.09 -9.42
C TYR A 277 -19.37 17.44 -8.76
N ASN A 278 -20.47 17.57 -8.03
CA ASN A 278 -20.78 18.81 -7.30
C ASN A 278 -19.72 19.13 -6.22
N ARG A 279 -19.14 18.11 -5.61
CA ARG A 279 -18.07 18.28 -4.62
C ARG A 279 -16.79 18.78 -5.29
N VAL A 280 -16.44 18.21 -6.45
CA VAL A 280 -15.30 18.66 -7.25
C VAL A 280 -15.44 20.14 -7.59
N VAL A 281 -16.59 20.55 -8.17
CA VAL A 281 -16.85 21.95 -8.51
C VAL A 281 -16.69 22.87 -7.29
N ASN A 282 -17.34 22.53 -6.18
CA ASN A 282 -17.25 23.30 -4.94
C ASN A 282 -15.81 23.40 -4.38
N MET A 283 -15.01 22.35 -4.55
CA MET A 283 -13.61 22.34 -4.09
C MET A 283 -12.76 23.27 -4.94
N VAL A 284 -12.94 23.26 -6.26
CA VAL A 284 -12.17 24.10 -7.18
C VAL A 284 -12.57 25.57 -7.06
N GLU A 285 -13.87 25.88 -6.99
CA GLU A 285 -14.39 27.27 -6.88
C GLU A 285 -14.00 27.94 -5.54
N LYS A 286 -13.85 27.15 -4.45
CA LYS A 286 -13.42 27.66 -3.14
C LYS A 286 -11.91 27.82 -3.02
N ASP A 287 -11.14 27.17 -3.89
CA ASP A 287 -9.67 27.24 -3.84
C ASP A 287 -9.21 28.58 -4.44
N LYS A 288 -8.42 29.33 -3.66
CA LYS A 288 -7.87 30.61 -4.10
C LYS A 288 -6.85 30.48 -5.22
N ASN A 289 -6.21 29.32 -5.32
CA ASN A 289 -5.16 29.07 -6.30
C ASN A 289 -5.24 27.62 -6.82
N PRO A 290 -6.30 27.28 -7.59
CA PRO A 290 -6.48 25.95 -8.12
C PRO A 290 -5.37 25.61 -9.12
N ASN A 291 -4.76 24.43 -8.96
CA ASN A 291 -3.74 23.95 -9.87
C ASN A 291 -4.36 23.46 -11.20
N GLN A 292 -3.50 23.11 -12.15
CA GLN A 292 -3.90 22.72 -13.50
C GLN A 292 -4.82 21.48 -13.52
N TYR A 293 -4.56 20.46 -12.68
CA TYR A 293 -5.42 19.28 -12.59
C TYR A 293 -6.82 19.62 -12.04
N MET A 294 -6.88 20.49 -11.03
CA MET A 294 -8.14 20.94 -10.46
C MET A 294 -8.99 21.67 -11.51
N LYS A 295 -8.39 22.59 -12.27
CA LYS A 295 -9.04 23.27 -13.39
C LYS A 295 -9.50 22.31 -14.47
N PHE A 296 -8.65 21.33 -14.83
CA PHE A 296 -8.98 20.30 -15.80
C PHE A 296 -10.25 19.53 -15.44
N TYR A 297 -10.33 18.99 -14.21
CA TYR A 297 -11.52 18.25 -13.78
C TYR A 297 -12.77 19.12 -13.67
N HIS A 298 -12.61 20.39 -13.23
CA HIS A 298 -13.69 21.35 -13.22
C HIS A 298 -14.24 21.58 -14.64
N ASP A 299 -13.37 21.88 -15.59
CA ASP A 299 -13.76 22.16 -16.97
C ASP A 299 -14.36 20.92 -17.65
N LEU A 300 -13.83 19.74 -17.34
CA LEU A 300 -14.38 18.48 -17.81
C LEU A 300 -15.83 18.26 -17.33
N ILE A 301 -16.12 18.55 -16.06
CA ILE A 301 -17.49 18.48 -15.49
C ILE A 301 -18.39 19.53 -16.14
N MET A 302 -17.93 20.78 -16.29
CA MET A 302 -18.70 21.83 -16.91
C MET A 302 -19.06 21.50 -18.36
N ALA A 303 -18.12 20.94 -19.11
CA ALA A 303 -18.33 20.52 -20.48
C ALA A 303 -19.33 19.34 -20.59
N GLN A 304 -19.27 18.36 -19.67
CA GLN A 304 -20.17 17.21 -19.69
C GLN A 304 -21.61 17.54 -19.29
N PHE A 305 -21.80 18.41 -18.29
CA PHE A 305 -23.12 18.55 -17.65
C PHE A 305 -23.77 19.92 -17.81
N ARG A 306 -23.02 20.97 -18.17
CA ARG A 306 -23.54 22.33 -18.21
C ARG A 306 -23.51 23.02 -19.60
N SER A 307 -22.71 22.53 -20.51
CA SER A 307 -22.62 23.17 -21.84
C SER A 307 -22.30 22.14 -22.89
N GLN A 308 -22.99 22.23 -23.95
CA GLN A 308 -22.78 21.71 -25.30
C GLN A 308 -21.61 20.68 -25.46
N PRO A 309 -21.92 19.45 -25.90
CA PRO A 309 -20.92 18.44 -26.28
C PRO A 309 -19.85 18.94 -27.27
N ALA A 310 -20.17 20.03 -28.02
CA ALA A 310 -19.24 20.67 -28.95
C ALA A 310 -18.03 21.32 -28.27
N SER A 311 -18.11 21.70 -26.98
CA SER A 311 -16.97 22.27 -26.26
C SER A 311 -15.93 21.24 -25.85
N LEU A 312 -16.33 20.02 -25.56
CA LEU A 312 -15.42 18.89 -25.34
C LEU A 312 -14.60 18.57 -26.57
N LYS A 313 -15.17 18.70 -27.78
CA LYS A 313 -14.45 18.48 -29.05
C LYS A 313 -13.38 19.55 -29.32
N LYS A 314 -13.44 20.71 -28.67
CA LYS A 314 -12.40 21.77 -28.76
C LYS A 314 -11.21 21.52 -27.81
N TYR A 315 -11.38 20.67 -26.79
CA TYR A 315 -10.36 20.35 -25.81
C TYR A 315 -9.14 19.58 -26.38
N PRO A 316 -9.28 18.67 -27.38
CA PRO A 316 -8.17 17.82 -27.81
C PRO A 316 -6.94 18.55 -28.33
N ASN A 317 -7.06 19.79 -28.80
CA ASN A 317 -6.00 20.40 -29.59
C ASN A 317 -5.16 21.48 -28.90
N LYS A 318 -5.54 21.97 -27.73
CA LYS A 318 -4.75 23.05 -27.06
C LYS A 318 -4.36 22.77 -25.61
N ASP A 319 -5.20 22.06 -24.86
CA ASP A 319 -5.00 21.90 -23.42
C ASP A 319 -4.58 20.49 -23.01
N ILE A 320 -4.79 19.49 -23.85
CA ILE A 320 -4.08 18.20 -23.76
C ILE A 320 -2.58 18.42 -23.96
N GLY A 321 -2.15 19.35 -24.78
CA GLY A 321 -0.76 19.75 -24.91
C GLY A 321 -0.13 20.24 -23.62
N THR A 322 -0.89 20.77 -22.67
CA THR A 322 -0.40 21.08 -21.31
C THR A 322 -0.29 19.85 -20.41
N PHE A 323 -1.01 18.78 -20.72
CA PHE A 323 -0.79 17.44 -20.14
C PHE A 323 0.17 16.60 -20.98
N GLU A 324 0.48 17.03 -22.21
CA GLU A 324 1.45 16.44 -23.14
C GLU A 324 2.91 16.73 -22.80
N THR A 325 3.20 17.53 -21.85
CA THR A 325 4.43 17.34 -21.09
C THR A 325 4.30 16.06 -20.27
N LEU A 326 3.80 15.02 -20.89
CA LEU A 326 4.18 13.66 -20.73
C LEU A 326 5.65 13.59 -21.11
N GLU A 327 6.47 14.28 -20.31
CA GLU A 327 7.87 14.04 -20.19
C GLU A 327 8.11 12.53 -20.21
N ALA A 328 9.31 12.10 -20.47
CA ALA A 328 9.69 10.68 -20.57
C ALA A 328 9.15 9.75 -19.47
N ASN A 329 8.58 10.28 -18.38
CA ASN A 329 7.93 9.55 -17.28
C ASN A 329 6.57 10.19 -16.91
N PRO A 330 5.48 9.82 -17.58
CA PRO A 330 4.15 10.30 -17.22
C PRO A 330 3.78 9.86 -15.80
N SER A 331 3.30 10.78 -14.97
CA SER A 331 2.78 10.42 -13.66
C SER A 331 1.52 9.56 -13.79
N LEU A 332 1.31 8.64 -12.86
CA LEU A 332 0.10 7.81 -12.85
C LEU A 332 -1.17 8.66 -12.73
N LEU A 333 -1.09 9.81 -12.04
CA LEU A 333 -2.18 10.77 -11.92
C LEU A 333 -2.54 11.40 -13.29
N THR A 334 -1.53 11.72 -14.12
CA THR A 334 -1.76 12.20 -15.49
C THR A 334 -2.48 11.13 -16.33
N ILE A 335 -2.08 9.88 -16.19
CA ILE A 335 -2.73 8.76 -16.89
C ILE A 335 -4.20 8.61 -16.45
N HIS A 336 -4.48 8.77 -15.15
CA HIS A 336 -5.86 8.76 -14.65
C HIS A 336 -6.68 9.90 -15.26
N ALA A 337 -6.17 11.12 -15.27
CA ALA A 337 -6.86 12.28 -15.85
C ALA A 337 -7.14 12.07 -17.34
N LEU A 338 -6.17 11.62 -18.11
CA LEU A 338 -6.36 11.33 -19.55
C LEU A 338 -7.36 10.19 -19.77
N ASN A 339 -7.37 9.17 -18.92
CA ASN A 339 -8.34 8.08 -19.03
C ASN A 339 -9.77 8.58 -18.81
N GLU A 340 -9.99 9.46 -17.83
CA GLU A 340 -11.30 10.08 -17.61
C GLU A 340 -11.70 11.01 -18.78
N LEU A 341 -10.76 11.75 -19.35
CA LEU A 341 -11.02 12.58 -20.52
C LEU A 341 -11.46 11.74 -21.72
N TYR A 342 -10.71 10.69 -22.08
CA TYR A 342 -11.07 9.85 -23.22
C TYR A 342 -12.37 9.09 -22.99
N TRP A 343 -12.66 8.70 -21.74
CA TRP A 343 -13.96 8.15 -21.40
C TRP A 343 -15.10 9.15 -21.59
N ALA A 344 -14.89 10.42 -21.25
CA ALA A 344 -15.86 11.51 -21.45
C ALA A 344 -16.06 11.87 -22.92
N LEU A 345 -14.98 11.80 -23.72
CA LEU A 345 -15.01 12.04 -25.16
C LEU A 345 -15.55 10.85 -25.99
N ASP A 346 -15.94 9.76 -25.32
CA ASP A 346 -16.37 8.52 -25.99
C ASP A 346 -15.30 7.86 -26.88
N ASP A 347 -14.03 8.28 -26.74
CA ASP A 347 -12.91 7.66 -27.44
C ASP A 347 -12.42 6.40 -26.72
N MET A 348 -13.09 5.29 -27.01
CA MET A 348 -12.81 4.02 -26.37
C MET A 348 -11.42 3.48 -26.72
N THR A 349 -10.80 3.93 -27.81
CA THR A 349 -9.48 3.43 -28.25
C THR A 349 -8.38 4.03 -27.39
N PHE A 350 -8.36 5.37 -27.25
CA PHE A 350 -7.40 6.03 -26.38
C PHE A 350 -7.71 5.77 -24.89
N CYS A 351 -8.97 5.60 -24.52
CA CYS A 351 -9.37 5.21 -23.17
C CYS A 351 -8.80 3.82 -22.79
N GLU A 352 -8.86 2.84 -23.69
CA GLU A 352 -8.26 1.51 -23.49
C GLU A 352 -6.73 1.59 -23.39
N ARG A 353 -6.10 2.35 -24.30
CA ARG A 353 -4.64 2.56 -24.29
C ARG A 353 -4.17 3.17 -22.97
N THR A 354 -4.84 4.23 -22.50
CA THR A 354 -4.49 4.85 -21.20
C THR A 354 -4.77 3.93 -20.02
N ALA A 355 -5.83 3.11 -20.06
CA ALA A 355 -6.08 2.12 -19.02
C ALA A 355 -5.00 1.03 -18.99
N MET A 356 -4.50 0.58 -20.14
CA MET A 356 -3.37 -0.36 -20.19
C MET A 356 -2.08 0.29 -19.67
N LEU A 357 -1.79 1.54 -20.05
CA LEU A 357 -0.65 2.29 -19.51
C LEU A 357 -0.76 2.45 -17.99
N GLY A 358 -1.93 2.79 -17.46
CA GLY A 358 -2.15 2.89 -16.03
C GLY A 358 -1.86 1.59 -15.27
N ASN A 359 -2.17 0.43 -15.86
CA ASN A 359 -1.75 -0.86 -15.28
C ASN A 359 -0.22 -1.01 -15.29
N ILE A 360 0.46 -0.68 -16.38
CA ILE A 360 1.92 -0.83 -16.52
C ILE A 360 2.67 0.06 -15.52
N TYR A 361 2.23 1.31 -15.36
CA TYR A 361 2.86 2.28 -14.46
C TYR A 361 2.48 2.09 -12.98
N SER A 362 1.51 1.22 -12.71
CA SER A 362 1.11 0.92 -11.34
C SER A 362 2.05 -0.09 -10.69
N PRO A 363 2.13 -0.09 -9.37
CA PRO A 363 2.89 -1.07 -8.63
C PRO A 363 2.50 -2.50 -9.01
N ASN A 364 3.49 -3.36 -9.25
CA ASN A 364 3.30 -4.74 -9.71
C ASN A 364 2.52 -4.85 -11.05
N CYS A 365 2.48 -3.79 -11.87
CA CYS A 365 1.70 -3.73 -13.11
C CYS A 365 0.21 -4.06 -12.89
N ARG A 366 -0.37 -3.63 -11.77
CA ARG A 366 -1.75 -3.97 -11.36
C ARG A 366 -2.45 -2.76 -10.77
N ASN A 367 -3.55 -2.36 -11.41
CA ASN A 367 -4.34 -1.20 -11.02
C ASN A 367 -5.83 -1.56 -11.07
N ILE A 368 -6.50 -1.52 -9.91
CA ILE A 368 -7.90 -1.93 -9.84
C ILE A 368 -8.83 -0.96 -10.59
N ARG A 369 -8.54 0.36 -10.54
CA ARG A 369 -9.29 1.38 -11.27
C ARG A 369 -9.23 1.13 -12.78
N MET A 370 -8.04 0.80 -13.31
CA MET A 370 -7.85 0.55 -14.74
C MET A 370 -8.44 -0.80 -15.18
N VAL A 371 -8.34 -1.84 -14.35
CA VAL A 371 -9.01 -3.13 -14.63
C VAL A 371 -10.53 -2.96 -14.71
N LYS A 372 -11.12 -2.17 -13.80
CA LYS A 372 -12.54 -1.82 -13.86
C LYS A 372 -12.88 -1.06 -15.14
N ARG A 373 -12.08 -0.05 -15.50
CA ARG A 373 -12.25 0.71 -16.74
C ARG A 373 -12.18 -0.17 -17.99
N LEU A 374 -11.25 -1.13 -18.04
CA LEU A 374 -11.16 -2.10 -19.14
C LEU A 374 -12.42 -2.97 -19.25
N ALA A 375 -13.03 -3.36 -18.12
CA ALA A 375 -14.33 -4.05 -18.14
C ALA A 375 -15.43 -3.17 -18.74
N GLU A 376 -15.50 -1.89 -18.34
CA GLU A 376 -16.48 -0.91 -18.82
C GLU A 376 -16.31 -0.62 -20.32
N ILE A 377 -15.07 -0.39 -20.79
CA ILE A 377 -14.78 -0.16 -22.23
C ILE A 377 -15.25 -1.34 -23.09
N ASN A 378 -14.91 -2.56 -22.67
CA ASN A 378 -15.30 -3.76 -23.42
C ASN A 378 -16.82 -3.99 -23.40
N LEU A 379 -17.50 -3.58 -22.31
CA LEU A 379 -18.94 -3.61 -22.21
C LEU A 379 -19.58 -2.63 -23.21
N VAL A 380 -19.11 -1.39 -23.29
CA VAL A 380 -19.56 -0.38 -24.26
C VAL A 380 -19.33 -0.85 -25.69
N ARG A 381 -18.16 -1.42 -26.00
CA ARG A 381 -17.87 -1.98 -27.32
C ARG A 381 -18.72 -3.22 -27.67
N GLY A 382 -19.33 -3.86 -26.68
CA GLY A 382 -20.08 -5.12 -26.83
C GLY A 382 -19.19 -6.35 -26.97
N ASN A 383 -17.93 -6.24 -26.55
CA ASN A 383 -17.03 -7.40 -26.45
C ASN A 383 -17.27 -8.12 -25.11
N TYR A 384 -18.38 -8.85 -25.03
CA TYR A 384 -18.80 -9.52 -23.81
C TYR A 384 -17.82 -10.62 -23.34
N ALA A 385 -17.04 -11.19 -24.24
CA ALA A 385 -16.02 -12.17 -23.87
C ALA A 385 -14.89 -11.51 -23.04
N ALA A 386 -14.35 -10.40 -23.53
CA ALA A 386 -13.36 -9.63 -22.79
C ALA A 386 -13.94 -9.02 -21.51
N THR A 387 -15.17 -8.49 -21.57
CA THR A 387 -15.88 -7.98 -20.37
C THR A 387 -15.92 -9.05 -19.28
N ARG A 388 -16.39 -10.26 -19.58
CA ARG A 388 -16.44 -11.37 -18.63
C ARG A 388 -15.06 -11.72 -18.05
N LYS A 389 -14.00 -11.63 -18.85
CA LYS A 389 -12.61 -11.85 -18.38
C LYS A 389 -12.22 -10.87 -17.29
N TYR A 390 -12.43 -9.55 -17.50
CA TYR A 390 -12.11 -8.53 -16.51
C TYR A 390 -13.04 -8.59 -15.29
N LEU A 391 -14.32 -8.86 -15.48
CA LEU A 391 -15.27 -9.06 -14.38
C LEU A 391 -14.85 -10.24 -13.49
N ARG A 392 -14.41 -11.37 -14.04
CA ARG A 392 -13.90 -12.51 -13.27
C ARG A 392 -12.67 -12.15 -12.43
N ILE A 393 -11.82 -11.23 -12.90
CA ILE A 393 -10.70 -10.70 -12.11
C ILE A 393 -11.25 -9.91 -10.93
N LEU A 394 -12.19 -8.98 -11.17
CA LEU A 394 -12.78 -8.14 -10.12
C LEU A 394 -13.63 -8.94 -9.12
N GLN A 395 -14.26 -10.04 -9.54
CA GLN A 395 -14.97 -10.97 -8.66
C GLN A 395 -14.06 -11.65 -7.62
N LYS A 396 -12.76 -11.74 -7.89
CA LYS A 396 -11.75 -12.26 -6.95
C LYS A 396 -11.26 -11.20 -5.96
N THR A 397 -11.72 -9.95 -6.04
CA THR A 397 -11.45 -8.90 -5.06
C THR A 397 -12.52 -8.88 -3.98
N PHE A 398 -12.20 -8.38 -2.77
CA PHE A 398 -13.21 -8.25 -1.71
C PHE A 398 -14.10 -7.02 -1.90
N VAL A 399 -13.55 -5.95 -2.42
CA VAL A 399 -14.19 -4.63 -2.49
C VAL A 399 -15.06 -4.49 -3.73
N TRP A 400 -14.53 -4.87 -4.90
CA TRP A 400 -15.23 -4.70 -6.19
C TRP A 400 -16.05 -5.92 -6.62
N LYS A 401 -16.04 -7.00 -5.84
CA LYS A 401 -16.81 -8.22 -6.13
C LYS A 401 -18.29 -7.93 -6.38
N ARG A 402 -18.95 -7.16 -5.49
CA ARG A 402 -20.37 -6.85 -5.62
C ARG A 402 -20.71 -6.07 -6.88
N TRP A 403 -19.84 -5.15 -7.29
CA TRP A 403 -20.00 -4.42 -8.54
C TRP A 403 -19.86 -5.36 -9.74
N ALA A 404 -18.82 -6.17 -9.74
CA ALA A 404 -18.55 -7.14 -10.82
C ALA A 404 -19.67 -8.18 -10.94
N ASP A 405 -20.20 -8.68 -9.82
CA ASP A 405 -21.32 -9.63 -9.82
C ASP A 405 -22.59 -9.01 -10.44
N ARG A 406 -22.91 -7.74 -10.09
CA ARG A 406 -24.05 -7.03 -10.68
C ARG A 406 -23.91 -6.85 -12.20
N ILE A 407 -22.75 -6.42 -12.67
CA ILE A 407 -22.50 -6.29 -14.13
C ILE A 407 -22.53 -7.67 -14.79
N PHE A 408 -21.95 -8.69 -14.15
CA PHE A 408 -21.97 -10.04 -14.71
C PHE A 408 -23.40 -10.60 -14.83
N ALA A 409 -24.23 -10.38 -13.82
CA ALA A 409 -25.64 -10.77 -13.82
C ALA A 409 -26.44 -10.01 -14.90
N SER A 410 -26.16 -8.72 -15.13
CA SER A 410 -26.80 -7.92 -16.17
C SER A 410 -26.59 -8.47 -17.59
N LEU A 411 -25.52 -9.24 -17.81
CA LEU A 411 -25.24 -9.92 -19.09
C LEU A 411 -25.98 -11.26 -19.24
N GLY A 412 -26.71 -11.68 -18.22
CA GLY A 412 -27.48 -12.92 -18.21
C GLY A 412 -28.87 -12.76 -18.85
N LYS A 413 -29.46 -13.87 -19.31
CA LYS A 413 -30.82 -13.89 -19.89
C LYS A 413 -31.90 -13.51 -18.85
N ASN A 414 -31.69 -13.84 -17.58
CA ASN A 414 -32.62 -13.65 -16.47
C ASN A 414 -32.27 -12.44 -15.60
N ALA A 415 -31.64 -11.41 -16.19
CA ALA A 415 -31.28 -10.20 -15.47
C ALA A 415 -32.51 -9.46 -14.93
N SER A 416 -32.45 -8.97 -13.67
CA SER A 416 -33.47 -8.15 -13.04
C SER A 416 -33.65 -6.81 -13.76
N ALA A 417 -34.72 -6.08 -13.42
CA ALA A 417 -34.96 -4.76 -13.99
C ALA A 417 -33.83 -3.75 -13.65
N GLU A 418 -33.32 -3.80 -12.42
CA GLU A 418 -32.20 -2.97 -11.96
C GLU A 418 -30.89 -3.29 -12.72
N GLU A 419 -30.59 -4.59 -12.91
CA GLU A 419 -29.41 -5.03 -13.63
C GLU A 419 -29.50 -4.63 -15.11
N LYS A 420 -30.66 -4.74 -15.73
CA LYS A 420 -30.91 -4.27 -17.09
C LYS A 420 -30.75 -2.75 -17.21
N ALA A 421 -31.19 -1.99 -16.22
CA ALA A 421 -31.02 -0.53 -16.20
C ALA A 421 -29.53 -0.14 -16.15
N ILE A 422 -28.71 -0.86 -15.35
CA ILE A 422 -27.26 -0.66 -15.32
C ILE A 422 -26.64 -0.94 -16.69
N LEU A 423 -27.01 -2.06 -17.31
CA LEU A 423 -26.51 -2.40 -18.65
C LEU A 423 -26.92 -1.34 -19.68
N GLN A 424 -28.16 -0.82 -19.56
CA GLN A 424 -28.70 0.15 -20.49
C GLN A 424 -27.84 1.43 -20.56
N THR A 425 -27.29 1.89 -19.46
CA THR A 425 -26.40 3.09 -19.45
C THR A 425 -25.17 2.90 -20.34
N TYR A 426 -24.59 1.70 -20.37
CA TYR A 426 -23.45 1.39 -21.25
C TYR A 426 -23.88 1.19 -22.70
N LEU A 427 -25.08 0.63 -22.93
CA LEU A 427 -25.65 0.48 -24.29
C LEU A 427 -26.01 1.84 -24.91
N ASP A 428 -26.53 2.77 -24.10
CA ASP A 428 -26.83 4.14 -24.56
C ASP A 428 -25.54 4.87 -24.95
N LYS A 429 -24.48 4.76 -24.14
CA LYS A 429 -23.16 5.26 -24.49
C LYS A 429 -22.65 4.67 -25.81
N ARG A 430 -22.80 3.39 -26.02
CA ARG A 430 -22.46 2.70 -27.28
C ARG A 430 -23.26 3.23 -28.47
N LYS A 431 -24.55 3.49 -28.27
CA LYS A 431 -25.44 4.05 -29.32
C LYS A 431 -24.97 5.45 -29.73
N ASN A 432 -24.63 6.29 -28.78
CA ASN A 432 -24.14 7.64 -29.03
C ASN A 432 -22.83 7.63 -29.83
N ILE A 433 -21.87 6.77 -29.47
CA ILE A 433 -20.62 6.62 -30.22
C ILE A 433 -20.87 6.23 -31.68
N ARG A 434 -21.80 5.31 -31.95
CA ARG A 434 -22.13 4.87 -33.29
C ARG A 434 -22.78 5.98 -34.12
N LEU A 435 -23.67 6.76 -33.53
CA LEU A 435 -24.31 7.90 -34.19
C LEU A 435 -23.28 8.97 -34.58
N GLU A 436 -22.35 9.31 -33.67
CA GLU A 436 -21.28 10.27 -33.97
C GLU A 436 -20.34 9.79 -35.08
N GLN A 437 -19.99 8.50 -35.09
CA GLN A 437 -19.18 7.94 -36.18
C GLN A 437 -19.90 7.99 -37.52
N GLN A 438 -21.20 7.75 -37.53
CA GLN A 438 -22.02 7.82 -38.77
C GLN A 438 -22.13 9.25 -39.26
N ASP A 439 -22.32 10.24 -38.40
CA ASP A 439 -22.38 11.65 -38.74
C ASP A 439 -21.06 12.19 -39.28
N ASN A 440 -19.94 11.81 -38.66
CA ASN A 440 -18.61 12.16 -39.14
C ASN A 440 -18.31 11.57 -40.53
N ASN A 441 -18.69 10.32 -40.77
CA ASN A 441 -18.54 9.69 -42.07
C ASN A 441 -19.43 10.40 -43.15
N ASN A 442 -20.65 10.76 -42.81
CA ASN A 442 -21.55 11.49 -43.70
C ASN A 442 -21.03 12.89 -44.03
N GLN A 443 -20.44 13.60 -43.06
CA GLN A 443 -19.78 14.88 -43.26
C GLN A 443 -18.54 14.79 -44.16
N PHE A 444 -17.71 13.74 -43.94
CA PHE A 444 -16.55 13.46 -44.78
C PHE A 444 -16.94 13.17 -46.23
N ILE A 445 -17.96 12.36 -46.43
CA ILE A 445 -18.49 12.07 -47.79
C ILE A 445 -19.02 13.31 -48.46
N LYS A 446 -19.65 14.25 -47.70
CA LYS A 446 -20.14 15.53 -48.26
C LYS A 446 -19.00 16.50 -48.59
N GLN A 447 -17.85 16.42 -47.93
CA GLN A 447 -16.67 17.24 -48.22
C GLN A 447 -15.84 16.72 -49.40
N VAL A 448 -15.92 15.43 -49.69
CA VAL A 448 -15.19 14.79 -50.77
C VAL A 448 -15.99 14.73 -52.10
N ARG A 449 -17.29 15.04 -52.04
CA ARG A 449 -18.14 15.30 -53.25
C ARG A 449 -18.20 16.79 -53.54
#